data_d4743e3f658e6e79ad79eb2c606e1dda
#
_entry.id   d4743e3f658e6e79ad79eb2c606e1dda
#
_cell.length_a   1.000
_cell.length_b   1.000
_cell.length_c   1.000
_cell.angle_alpha   90.00
_cell.angle_beta   90.00
_cell.angle_gamma   90.00
#
_symmetry.space_group_name_H-M   'P 1'
#
loop_
_entity.id
_entity.type
_entity.pdbx_description
1 polymer ?
#
loop_
_entity_poly.entity_id
_entity_poly.type
_entity_poly.pdbx_seq_one_letter_code
_entity_poly.pdbx_strand_id
1 'polypeptide(L)'
;MSLQTAALSRRFSVAPMMDWTDHHCRYFLRLLSKHALLYTEMVTTGAILHGDHERFLRHNEAEHPLALQLGGSVPADLAACARMAQDAGYDEVNLNVGCPSDRVQNNMIGACLMGHPALVADCVKAMRDAVSIPVTVKHRIGINGRDSYAQLCDFVGQVKDAGCTSFTVHARIAILEGLSPKENRDIPPLRYDVAAQLKRDFPELEIVLNGGIKTLEQCAEHLQVFDGVMLGREAYHNPYLLAEVDQQLFGSTAPVISRAEALAQLRPYIAAHLATGGAMHHITRHVLGLGTGFPGARRFRQLLSVDIHKAADPLALLDQAGALLEGR
;
A
#
# COMPACT_ATOMS: atom_id res chain seq x y z
N MET A 1 -24.93 13.71 18.60
CA MET A 1 -24.69 14.02 17.19
C MET A 1 -23.81 12.88 16.65
N SER A 2 -24.38 12.00 15.84
CA SER A 2 -23.65 10.93 15.17
C SER A 2 -22.65 11.59 14.21
N LEU A 3 -21.35 11.47 14.45
CA LEU A 3 -20.34 11.72 13.46
C LEU A 3 -20.55 10.67 12.36
N GLN A 4 -21.15 11.07 11.25
CA GLN A 4 -21.08 10.29 10.03
C GLN A 4 -19.58 10.17 9.71
N THR A 5 -19.01 9.01 9.98
CA THR A 5 -17.68 8.67 9.48
C THR A 5 -17.75 8.80 7.97
N ALA A 6 -16.99 9.76 7.41
CA ALA A 6 -16.89 9.91 5.97
C ALA A 6 -16.46 8.55 5.38
N ALA A 7 -17.12 8.13 4.30
CA ALA A 7 -16.82 6.87 3.66
C ALA A 7 -15.32 6.83 3.28
N LEU A 8 -14.66 5.71 3.56
CA LEU A 8 -13.24 5.52 3.24
C LEU A 8 -13.01 5.71 1.73
N SER A 9 -12.18 6.66 1.36
CA SER A 9 -11.88 6.96 -0.04
C SER A 9 -10.66 6.17 -0.52
N ARG A 10 -10.80 5.48 -1.65
CA ARG A 10 -9.70 4.79 -2.35
C ARG A 10 -9.26 5.52 -3.62
N ARG A 11 -9.63 6.81 -3.74
CA ARG A 11 -9.28 7.63 -4.91
C ARG A 11 -7.78 7.65 -5.18
N PHE A 12 -6.96 7.69 -4.12
CA PHE A 12 -5.51 7.50 -4.20
C PHE A 12 -5.04 6.63 -3.04
N SER A 13 -4.17 5.65 -3.33
CA SER A 13 -3.62 4.77 -2.30
C SER A 13 -2.16 4.40 -2.58
N VAL A 14 -1.43 4.05 -1.52
CA VAL A 14 -0.07 3.52 -1.59
C VAL A 14 -0.11 2.00 -1.42
N ALA A 15 0.44 1.29 -2.39
CA ALA A 15 0.40 -0.17 -2.44
C ALA A 15 1.14 -0.83 -1.26
N PRO A 16 0.66 -2.00 -0.79
CA PRO A 16 1.40 -2.84 0.13
C PRO A 16 2.71 -3.32 -0.49
N MET A 17 3.84 -3.07 0.17
CA MET A 17 5.17 -3.40 -0.32
C MET A 17 6.04 -3.96 0.81
N MET A 18 6.44 -5.23 0.69
CA MET A 18 7.32 -5.89 1.66
C MET A 18 8.63 -5.09 1.83
N ASP A 19 9.09 -5.01 3.07
CA ASP A 19 10.26 -4.26 3.53
C ASP A 19 10.18 -2.73 3.37
N TRP A 20 9.11 -2.21 2.75
CA TRP A 20 8.98 -0.78 2.45
C TRP A 20 7.83 -0.10 3.18
N THR A 21 6.62 -0.67 3.20
CA THR A 21 5.46 -0.01 3.83
C THR A 21 5.25 -0.44 5.29
N ASP A 22 6.34 -0.48 6.07
CA ASP A 22 6.28 -0.63 7.51
C ASP A 22 5.68 0.61 8.20
N HIS A 23 5.46 0.55 9.51
CA HIS A 23 4.87 1.66 10.26
C HIS A 23 5.69 2.96 10.22
N HIS A 24 7.03 2.89 10.05
CA HIS A 24 7.87 4.07 9.91
C HIS A 24 7.65 4.76 8.55
N CYS A 25 7.60 3.98 7.48
CA CYS A 25 7.28 4.49 6.14
C CYS A 25 5.89 5.12 6.11
N ARG A 26 4.87 4.43 6.64
CA ARG A 26 3.50 4.93 6.62
C ARG A 26 3.34 6.21 7.44
N TYR A 27 3.97 6.30 8.61
CA TYR A 27 4.02 7.54 9.38
C TYR A 27 4.60 8.70 8.56
N PHE A 28 5.74 8.48 7.90
CA PHE A 28 6.35 9.48 7.03
C PHE A 28 5.45 9.87 5.85
N LEU A 29 4.86 8.92 5.15
CA LEU A 29 3.97 9.20 4.01
C LEU A 29 2.72 9.99 4.44
N ARG A 30 2.23 9.77 5.66
CA ARG A 30 1.10 10.50 6.22
C ARG A 30 1.41 11.97 6.51
N LEU A 31 2.67 12.32 6.73
CA LEU A 31 3.07 13.73 6.80
C LEU A 31 2.90 14.44 5.46
N LEU A 32 3.06 13.72 4.34
CA LEU A 32 2.96 14.25 2.99
C LEU A 32 1.52 14.34 2.49
N SER A 33 0.67 13.36 2.79
CA SER A 33 -0.74 13.34 2.39
C SER A 33 -1.62 12.88 3.55
N LYS A 34 -2.69 13.63 3.82
CA LYS A 34 -3.68 13.31 4.87
C LYS A 34 -4.79 12.39 4.37
N HIS A 35 -5.01 12.31 3.06
CA HIS A 35 -6.15 11.62 2.47
C HIS A 35 -5.78 10.31 1.76
N ALA A 36 -4.53 10.12 1.34
CA ALA A 36 -4.08 8.88 0.72
C ALA A 36 -4.36 7.67 1.62
N LEU A 37 -5.03 6.62 1.10
CA LEU A 37 -5.16 5.36 1.84
C LEU A 37 -3.82 4.63 1.84
N LEU A 38 -3.28 4.38 3.03
CA LEU A 38 -2.04 3.64 3.20
C LEU A 38 -2.32 2.17 3.47
N TYR A 39 -1.44 1.31 2.99
CA TYR A 39 -1.51 -0.14 3.24
C TYR A 39 -0.29 -0.59 4.04
N THR A 40 -0.50 -1.57 4.92
CA THR A 40 0.62 -2.28 5.54
C THR A 40 1.39 -3.10 4.52
N GLU A 41 2.51 -3.67 4.91
CA GLU A 41 3.06 -4.84 4.23
C GLU A 41 2.04 -5.98 4.27
N MET A 42 2.19 -6.99 3.40
CA MET A 42 1.38 -8.21 3.52
C MET A 42 1.78 -8.98 4.77
N VAL A 43 0.83 -9.19 5.67
CA VAL A 43 1.00 -10.02 6.87
C VAL A 43 0.26 -11.34 6.66
N THR A 44 0.93 -12.48 6.88
CA THR A 44 0.28 -13.79 6.78
C THR A 44 -0.58 -14.07 8.01
N THR A 45 -1.68 -14.82 7.82
CA THR A 45 -2.54 -15.24 8.94
C THR A 45 -1.76 -15.98 10.01
N GLY A 46 -0.82 -16.87 9.61
CA GLY A 46 0.03 -17.60 10.56
C GLY A 46 0.92 -16.68 11.41
N ALA A 47 1.40 -15.55 10.86
CA ALA A 47 2.20 -14.60 11.62
C ALA A 47 1.37 -13.88 12.70
N ILE A 48 0.11 -13.58 12.43
CA ILE A 48 -0.80 -12.94 13.39
C ILE A 48 -1.25 -13.96 14.45
N LEU A 49 -1.70 -15.14 14.03
CA LEU A 49 -2.33 -16.13 14.94
C LEU A 49 -1.33 -16.86 15.83
N HIS A 50 -0.11 -17.07 15.35
CA HIS A 50 0.90 -17.90 16.02
C HIS A 50 2.19 -17.15 16.35
N GLY A 51 2.35 -15.92 15.89
CA GLY A 51 3.52 -15.08 16.12
C GLY A 51 3.24 -13.92 17.09
N ASP A 52 4.05 -12.88 16.97
CA ASP A 52 3.92 -11.65 17.73
C ASP A 52 2.88 -10.72 17.05
N HIS A 53 1.59 -10.93 17.36
CA HIS A 53 0.50 -10.16 16.76
C HIS A 53 0.58 -8.67 17.08
N GLU A 54 1.05 -8.27 18.27
CA GLU A 54 1.22 -6.85 18.64
C GLU A 54 2.19 -6.17 17.70
N ARG A 55 3.29 -6.84 17.36
CA ARG A 55 4.26 -6.33 16.38
C ARG A 55 3.66 -6.20 14.98
N PHE A 56 2.90 -7.20 14.53
CA PHE A 56 2.36 -7.22 13.15
C PHE A 56 1.17 -6.29 12.95
N LEU A 57 0.39 -6.03 14.01
CA LEU A 57 -0.76 -5.12 13.98
C LEU A 57 -0.43 -3.71 14.46
N ARG A 58 0.81 -3.47 14.90
CA ARG A 58 1.22 -2.16 15.40
C ARG A 58 1.16 -1.08 14.32
N HIS A 59 0.51 0.01 14.64
CA HIS A 59 0.49 1.25 13.87
C HIS A 59 0.40 2.46 14.80
N ASN A 60 0.52 3.67 14.25
CA ASN A 60 0.29 4.91 14.97
C ASN A 60 -1.05 5.49 14.51
N GLU A 61 -1.82 6.09 15.40
CA GLU A 61 -3.08 6.77 15.09
C GLU A 61 -2.93 7.81 13.96
N ALA A 62 -1.75 8.41 13.84
CA ALA A 62 -1.47 9.34 12.75
C ALA A 62 -1.43 8.68 11.36
N GLU A 63 -1.34 7.34 11.25
CA GLU A 63 -1.22 6.66 9.94
C GLU A 63 -2.57 6.57 9.19
N HIS A 64 -3.71 6.78 9.86
CA HIS A 64 -5.05 6.68 9.25
C HIS A 64 -5.30 7.74 8.15
N PRO A 65 -6.06 7.37 7.08
CA PRO A 65 -6.73 6.09 6.85
C PRO A 65 -5.75 4.96 6.47
N LEU A 66 -5.94 3.78 7.05
CA LEU A 66 -4.99 2.67 7.01
C LEU A 66 -5.67 1.31 6.77
N ALA A 67 -5.18 0.55 5.80
CA ALA A 67 -5.61 -0.81 5.49
C ALA A 67 -4.56 -1.85 5.91
N LEU A 68 -5.02 -2.93 6.56
CA LEU A 68 -4.19 -4.13 6.78
C LEU A 68 -4.30 -5.05 5.58
N GLN A 69 -3.17 -5.43 4.96
CA GLN A 69 -3.19 -6.48 3.94
C GLN A 69 -2.84 -7.85 4.53
N LEU A 70 -3.76 -8.80 4.37
CA LEU A 70 -3.61 -10.20 4.79
C LEU A 70 -3.20 -11.10 3.63
N GLY A 71 -2.34 -12.08 3.95
CA GLY A 71 -2.03 -13.22 3.10
C GLY A 71 -2.48 -14.51 3.78
N GLY A 72 -3.36 -15.26 3.14
CA GLY A 72 -3.91 -16.52 3.66
C GLY A 72 -4.88 -17.15 2.68
N SER A 73 -5.25 -18.39 2.95
CA SER A 73 -6.20 -19.17 2.15
C SER A 73 -7.17 -20.02 2.99
N VAL A 74 -7.08 -19.93 4.32
CA VAL A 74 -7.98 -20.62 5.23
C VAL A 74 -9.05 -19.63 5.70
N PRO A 75 -10.33 -19.82 5.36
CA PRO A 75 -11.40 -18.85 5.67
C PRO A 75 -11.52 -18.51 7.17
N ALA A 76 -11.41 -19.52 8.05
CA ALA A 76 -11.49 -19.32 9.49
C ALA A 76 -10.34 -18.48 10.05
N ASP A 77 -9.12 -18.70 9.57
CA ASP A 77 -7.93 -17.94 9.98
C ASP A 77 -8.02 -16.49 9.52
N LEU A 78 -8.45 -16.28 8.27
CA LEU A 78 -8.66 -14.94 7.71
C LEU A 78 -9.76 -14.18 8.46
N ALA A 79 -10.86 -14.84 8.83
CA ALA A 79 -11.92 -14.25 9.65
C ALA A 79 -11.40 -13.85 11.04
N ALA A 80 -10.59 -14.69 11.68
CA ALA A 80 -9.97 -14.39 12.96
C ALA A 80 -9.01 -13.18 12.86
N CYS A 81 -8.14 -13.16 11.83
CA CYS A 81 -7.23 -12.05 11.60
C CYS A 81 -7.96 -10.74 11.24
N ALA A 82 -9.07 -10.83 10.50
CA ALA A 82 -9.90 -9.66 10.18
C ALA A 82 -10.50 -9.04 11.46
N ARG A 83 -11.00 -9.85 12.41
CA ARG A 83 -11.46 -9.35 13.72
C ARG A 83 -10.34 -8.65 14.47
N MET A 84 -9.16 -9.28 14.57
CA MET A 84 -8.01 -8.67 15.24
C MET A 84 -7.59 -7.35 14.59
N ALA A 85 -7.69 -7.24 13.26
CA ALA A 85 -7.45 -5.99 12.54
C ALA A 85 -8.46 -4.90 12.91
N GLN A 86 -9.75 -5.22 12.92
CA GLN A 86 -10.81 -4.30 13.33
C GLN A 86 -10.64 -3.85 14.78
N ASP A 87 -10.34 -4.79 15.70
CA ASP A 87 -10.13 -4.50 17.12
C ASP A 87 -8.87 -3.64 17.34
N ALA A 88 -7.86 -3.79 16.48
CA ALA A 88 -6.67 -2.94 16.45
C ALA A 88 -6.92 -1.56 15.81
N GLY A 89 -8.11 -1.29 15.23
CA GLY A 89 -8.49 0.02 14.72
C GLY A 89 -8.24 0.25 13.24
N TYR A 90 -7.89 -0.77 12.45
CA TYR A 90 -7.73 -0.61 10.99
C TYR A 90 -9.03 -0.20 10.30
N ASP A 91 -8.93 0.67 9.29
CA ASP A 91 -10.08 1.16 8.53
C ASP A 91 -10.55 0.18 7.45
N GLU A 92 -9.69 -0.75 7.03
CA GLU A 92 -9.95 -1.74 5.99
C GLU A 92 -9.11 -2.99 6.21
N VAL A 93 -9.63 -4.13 5.80
CA VAL A 93 -8.86 -5.38 5.64
C VAL A 93 -8.85 -5.78 4.17
N ASN A 94 -7.66 -6.01 3.63
CA ASN A 94 -7.45 -6.35 2.22
C ASN A 94 -6.85 -7.75 2.08
N LEU A 95 -7.40 -8.58 1.20
CA LEU A 95 -6.85 -9.89 0.88
C LEU A 95 -5.89 -9.81 -0.30
N ASN A 96 -4.68 -10.33 -0.13
CA ASN A 96 -3.70 -10.42 -1.21
C ASN A 96 -3.96 -11.64 -2.10
N VAL A 97 -4.29 -11.37 -3.36
CA VAL A 97 -4.49 -12.37 -4.43
C VAL A 97 -3.59 -12.01 -5.65
N GLY A 98 -2.46 -11.34 -5.41
CA GLY A 98 -1.64 -10.82 -6.51
C GLY A 98 -0.13 -10.99 -6.37
N CYS A 99 0.38 -11.41 -5.21
CA CYS A 99 1.82 -11.60 -4.98
C CYS A 99 2.31 -12.88 -5.68
N PRO A 100 3.29 -12.79 -6.60
CA PRO A 100 3.79 -13.96 -7.35
C PRO A 100 5.02 -14.62 -6.69
N SER A 101 5.28 -14.36 -5.41
CA SER A 101 6.47 -14.88 -4.73
C SER A 101 6.33 -16.37 -4.41
N ASP A 102 7.35 -17.17 -4.74
CA ASP A 102 7.40 -18.61 -4.43
C ASP A 102 7.24 -18.90 -2.93
N ARG A 103 7.75 -17.99 -2.07
CA ARG A 103 7.62 -18.13 -0.62
C ARG A 103 6.18 -18.19 -0.14
N VAL A 104 5.25 -17.57 -0.85
CA VAL A 104 3.84 -17.53 -0.47
C VAL A 104 3.00 -18.50 -1.29
N GLN A 105 3.39 -18.82 -2.53
CA GLN A 105 2.69 -19.79 -3.39
C GLN A 105 2.61 -21.18 -2.78
N ASN A 106 3.70 -21.66 -2.17
CA ASN A 106 3.76 -22.97 -1.50
C ASN A 106 2.75 -23.08 -0.34
N ASN A 107 2.27 -21.95 0.19
CA ASN A 107 1.27 -21.89 1.25
C ASN A 107 -0.12 -21.47 0.69
N MET A 108 -0.35 -21.56 -0.61
CA MET A 108 -1.58 -21.12 -1.26
C MET A 108 -1.93 -19.68 -0.93
N ILE A 109 -0.97 -18.74 -1.03
CA ILE A 109 -1.13 -17.32 -0.75
C ILE A 109 -0.72 -16.51 -1.99
N GLY A 110 -1.41 -15.41 -2.25
CA GLY A 110 -1.05 -14.49 -3.33
C GLY A 110 -1.64 -14.86 -4.68
N ALA A 111 -0.87 -14.70 -5.77
CA ALA A 111 -1.39 -14.77 -7.14
C ALA A 111 -1.92 -16.15 -7.54
N CYS A 112 -1.40 -17.25 -6.97
CA CYS A 112 -1.89 -18.60 -7.23
C CYS A 112 -3.38 -18.76 -6.89
N LEU A 113 -3.89 -17.99 -5.93
CA LEU A 113 -5.31 -17.98 -5.55
C LEU A 113 -6.24 -17.50 -6.67
N MET A 114 -5.74 -16.78 -7.68
CA MET A 114 -6.56 -16.46 -8.87
C MET A 114 -7.01 -17.72 -9.64
N GLY A 115 -6.31 -18.85 -9.44
CA GLY A 115 -6.71 -20.15 -9.96
C GLY A 115 -7.84 -20.83 -9.16
N HIS A 116 -8.23 -20.27 -8.02
CA HIS A 116 -9.18 -20.86 -7.08
C HIS A 116 -10.25 -19.83 -6.63
N PRO A 117 -11.06 -19.31 -7.57
CA PRO A 117 -12.00 -18.22 -7.29
C PRO A 117 -13.02 -18.56 -6.19
N ALA A 118 -13.53 -19.80 -6.15
CA ALA A 118 -14.45 -20.25 -5.10
C ALA A 118 -13.82 -20.19 -3.70
N LEU A 119 -12.54 -20.58 -3.56
CA LEU A 119 -11.82 -20.47 -2.29
C LEU A 119 -11.64 -19.02 -1.86
N VAL A 120 -11.33 -18.12 -2.80
CA VAL A 120 -11.22 -16.67 -2.51
C VAL A 120 -12.57 -16.11 -2.09
N ALA A 121 -13.66 -16.52 -2.74
CA ALA A 121 -15.03 -16.15 -2.37
C ALA A 121 -15.37 -16.60 -0.93
N ASP A 122 -15.05 -17.84 -0.57
CA ASP A 122 -15.23 -18.35 0.80
C ASP A 122 -14.44 -17.57 1.84
N CYS A 123 -13.17 -17.23 1.51
CA CYS A 123 -12.32 -16.40 2.35
C CYS A 123 -12.91 -15.01 2.57
N VAL A 124 -13.32 -14.34 1.50
CA VAL A 124 -13.93 -13.00 1.56
C VAL A 124 -15.23 -13.03 2.34
N LYS A 125 -16.08 -14.02 2.09
CA LYS A 125 -17.35 -14.20 2.85
C LYS A 125 -17.06 -14.34 4.35
N ALA A 126 -16.13 -15.22 4.73
CA ALA A 126 -15.79 -15.46 6.13
C ALA A 126 -15.24 -14.19 6.81
N MET A 127 -14.38 -13.43 6.12
CA MET A 127 -13.89 -12.15 6.63
C MET A 127 -15.02 -11.14 6.82
N ARG A 128 -15.90 -10.97 5.84
CA ARG A 128 -17.03 -10.02 5.89
C ARG A 128 -18.04 -10.37 6.97
N ASP A 129 -18.33 -11.65 7.18
CA ASP A 129 -19.22 -12.09 8.24
C ASP A 129 -18.62 -11.83 9.65
N ALA A 130 -17.30 -11.62 9.72
CA ALA A 130 -16.57 -11.44 10.98
C ALA A 130 -16.39 -9.98 11.39
N VAL A 131 -16.48 -9.00 10.46
CA VAL A 131 -16.17 -7.58 10.70
C VAL A 131 -17.16 -6.64 10.04
N SER A 132 -17.22 -5.40 10.54
CA SER A 132 -18.01 -4.30 9.95
C SER A 132 -17.21 -3.36 9.04
N ILE A 133 -15.87 -3.39 9.15
CA ILE A 133 -14.99 -2.61 8.28
C ILE A 133 -14.95 -3.24 6.87
N PRO A 134 -14.65 -2.47 5.82
CA PRO A 134 -14.54 -2.97 4.46
C PRO A 134 -13.56 -4.12 4.32
N VAL A 135 -13.96 -5.16 3.57
CA VAL A 135 -13.11 -6.26 3.12
C VAL A 135 -12.93 -6.15 1.61
N THR A 136 -11.70 -5.97 1.16
CA THR A 136 -11.34 -5.70 -0.23
C THR A 136 -10.34 -6.73 -0.75
N VAL A 137 -10.17 -6.82 -2.08
CA VAL A 137 -9.26 -7.77 -2.71
C VAL A 137 -8.28 -7.03 -3.63
N LYS A 138 -6.98 -7.37 -3.52
CA LYS A 138 -5.96 -6.89 -4.45
C LYS A 138 -5.45 -8.07 -5.29
N HIS A 139 -5.69 -8.01 -6.59
CA HIS A 139 -5.37 -9.11 -7.51
C HIS A 139 -4.68 -8.62 -8.80
N ARG A 140 -4.34 -9.55 -9.68
CA ARG A 140 -3.84 -9.29 -11.02
C ARG A 140 -4.92 -9.55 -12.05
N ILE A 141 -4.61 -9.33 -13.35
CA ILE A 141 -5.55 -9.61 -14.45
C ILE A 141 -5.54 -11.09 -14.90
N GLY A 142 -4.78 -11.95 -14.24
CA GLY A 142 -4.66 -13.38 -14.50
C GLY A 142 -3.31 -13.91 -14.00
N ILE A 143 -3.15 -15.21 -14.17
CA ILE A 143 -1.88 -15.94 -14.01
C ILE A 143 -1.56 -16.70 -15.28
N ASN A 144 -0.29 -17.11 -15.48
CA ASN A 144 0.09 -17.89 -16.66
C ASN A 144 -0.77 -19.16 -16.80
N GLY A 145 -1.31 -19.37 -17.99
CA GLY A 145 -2.25 -20.45 -18.26
C GLY A 145 -3.71 -20.20 -17.82
N ARG A 146 -3.97 -19.08 -17.14
CA ARG A 146 -5.31 -18.62 -16.76
C ARG A 146 -5.38 -17.09 -16.84
N ASP A 147 -5.28 -16.56 -18.04
CA ASP A 147 -5.17 -15.13 -18.34
C ASP A 147 -6.20 -14.63 -19.37
N SER A 148 -7.21 -15.44 -19.68
CA SER A 148 -8.31 -14.99 -20.52
C SER A 148 -9.22 -14.01 -19.76
N TYR A 149 -9.83 -13.07 -20.49
CA TYR A 149 -10.77 -12.12 -19.90
C TYR A 149 -11.98 -12.81 -19.26
N ALA A 150 -12.47 -13.91 -19.85
CA ALA A 150 -13.57 -14.69 -19.27
C ALA A 150 -13.20 -15.27 -17.89
N GLN A 151 -11.96 -15.73 -17.71
CA GLN A 151 -11.49 -16.23 -16.40
C GLN A 151 -11.34 -15.11 -15.38
N LEU A 152 -10.94 -13.90 -15.80
CA LEU A 152 -10.92 -12.72 -14.94
C LEU A 152 -12.34 -12.34 -14.50
N CYS A 153 -13.31 -12.33 -15.43
CA CYS A 153 -14.71 -12.06 -15.08
C CYS A 153 -15.30 -13.11 -14.15
N ASP A 154 -14.99 -14.40 -14.37
CA ASP A 154 -15.41 -15.48 -13.47
C ASP A 154 -14.85 -15.27 -12.05
N PHE A 155 -13.54 -14.97 -11.94
CA PHE A 155 -12.90 -14.66 -10.65
C PHE A 155 -13.58 -13.48 -9.94
N VAL A 156 -13.71 -12.35 -10.64
CA VAL A 156 -14.32 -11.14 -10.05
C VAL A 156 -15.79 -11.38 -9.71
N GLY A 157 -16.54 -12.08 -10.56
CA GLY A 157 -17.94 -12.41 -10.36
C GLY A 157 -18.18 -13.23 -9.08
N GLN A 158 -17.43 -14.32 -8.90
CA GLN A 158 -17.56 -15.18 -7.71
C GLN A 158 -17.20 -14.42 -6.43
N VAL A 159 -16.15 -13.62 -6.44
CA VAL A 159 -15.71 -12.84 -5.28
C VAL A 159 -16.69 -11.68 -4.98
N LYS A 160 -17.25 -11.07 -6.01
CA LYS A 160 -18.35 -10.09 -5.90
C LYS A 160 -19.59 -10.71 -5.26
N ASP A 161 -19.98 -11.90 -5.71
CA ASP A 161 -21.17 -12.59 -5.17
C ASP A 161 -20.99 -13.01 -3.70
N ALA A 162 -19.74 -13.21 -3.26
CA ALA A 162 -19.39 -13.33 -1.84
C ALA A 162 -19.44 -11.98 -1.10
N GLY A 163 -19.71 -10.88 -1.82
CA GLY A 163 -19.98 -9.54 -1.34
C GLY A 163 -18.78 -8.59 -1.32
N CYS A 164 -17.67 -8.89 -2.00
CA CYS A 164 -16.62 -7.91 -2.22
C CYS A 164 -17.10 -6.84 -3.19
N THR A 165 -17.01 -5.58 -2.81
CA THR A 165 -17.44 -4.43 -3.62
C THR A 165 -16.29 -3.58 -4.13
N SER A 166 -15.06 -3.80 -3.66
CA SER A 166 -13.89 -3.02 -4.04
C SER A 166 -12.69 -3.93 -4.39
N PHE A 167 -12.15 -3.71 -5.57
CA PHE A 167 -11.03 -4.49 -6.13
C PHE A 167 -9.89 -3.58 -6.56
N THR A 168 -8.67 -3.88 -6.10
CA THR A 168 -7.46 -3.26 -6.64
C THR A 168 -6.86 -4.17 -7.71
N VAL A 169 -6.84 -3.72 -8.95
CA VAL A 169 -6.40 -4.50 -10.10
C VAL A 169 -5.00 -4.08 -10.52
N HIS A 170 -4.00 -4.93 -10.28
CA HIS A 170 -2.68 -4.75 -10.91
C HIS A 170 -2.78 -5.21 -12.37
N ALA A 171 -2.67 -4.25 -13.30
CA ALA A 171 -2.93 -4.45 -14.72
C ALA A 171 -1.85 -5.27 -15.46
N ARG A 172 -1.35 -6.34 -14.83
CA ARG A 172 -0.40 -7.33 -15.38
C ARG A 172 -0.84 -8.73 -14.98
N ILE A 173 -0.57 -9.72 -15.81
CA ILE A 173 -0.63 -11.13 -15.39
C ILE A 173 0.51 -11.42 -14.40
N ALA A 174 0.36 -12.46 -13.58
CA ALA A 174 1.46 -13.02 -12.80
C ALA A 174 2.01 -14.27 -13.49
N ILE A 175 3.31 -14.32 -13.71
CA ILE A 175 4.04 -15.51 -14.12
C ILE A 175 4.54 -16.19 -12.86
N LEU A 176 3.94 -17.33 -12.54
CA LEU A 176 4.17 -18.02 -11.26
C LEU A 176 5.49 -18.78 -11.24
N GLU A 177 6.00 -19.18 -12.41
CA GLU A 177 7.24 -19.91 -12.54
C GLU A 177 8.22 -19.18 -13.47
N GLY A 178 9.49 -19.13 -13.10
CA GLY A 178 10.57 -18.59 -13.95
C GLY A 178 10.78 -17.08 -13.87
N LEU A 179 9.94 -16.32 -13.17
CA LEU A 179 10.13 -14.88 -12.93
C LEU A 179 10.12 -14.56 -11.43
N SER A 180 11.12 -13.83 -11.00
CA SER A 180 11.12 -13.23 -9.65
C SER A 180 9.96 -12.25 -9.46
N PRO A 181 9.60 -11.92 -8.20
CA PRO A 181 8.60 -10.89 -7.93
C PRO A 181 8.94 -9.51 -8.52
N LYS A 182 10.23 -9.19 -8.68
CA LYS A 182 10.70 -7.95 -9.33
C LYS A 182 10.40 -7.99 -10.82
N GLU A 183 10.79 -9.05 -11.51
CA GLU A 183 10.55 -9.24 -12.94
C GLU A 183 9.05 -9.29 -13.27
N ASN A 184 8.23 -9.90 -12.42
CA ASN A 184 6.78 -9.89 -12.53
C ASN A 184 6.13 -8.50 -12.46
N ARG A 185 6.87 -7.47 -12.03
CA ARG A 185 6.42 -6.08 -12.07
C ARG A 185 6.88 -5.32 -13.30
N ASP A 186 7.78 -5.89 -14.09
CA ASP A 186 8.40 -5.19 -15.22
C ASP A 186 8.18 -5.92 -16.56
N ILE A 187 8.31 -7.25 -16.61
CA ILE A 187 8.30 -8.05 -17.86
C ILE A 187 6.88 -8.25 -18.42
N PRO A 188 5.87 -8.76 -17.66
CA PRO A 188 4.53 -8.89 -18.24
C PRO A 188 3.99 -7.51 -18.63
N PRO A 189 3.37 -7.36 -19.83
CA PRO A 189 2.90 -6.06 -20.29
C PRO A 189 1.78 -5.50 -19.40
N LEU A 190 1.73 -4.16 -19.30
CA LEU A 190 0.59 -3.47 -18.70
C LEU A 190 -0.60 -3.54 -19.67
N ARG A 191 -1.75 -3.98 -19.18
CA ARG A 191 -3.00 -4.12 -19.93
C ARG A 191 -4.10 -3.30 -19.21
N TYR A 192 -3.98 -1.97 -19.32
CA TYR A 192 -5.01 -1.06 -18.80
C TYR A 192 -6.34 -1.20 -19.53
N ASP A 193 -6.30 -1.61 -20.79
CA ASP A 193 -7.47 -1.94 -21.61
C ASP A 193 -8.34 -3.04 -20.96
N VAL A 194 -7.71 -4.10 -20.45
CA VAL A 194 -8.38 -5.21 -19.76
C VAL A 194 -9.01 -4.72 -18.44
N ALA A 195 -8.27 -3.93 -17.63
CA ALA A 195 -8.80 -3.38 -16.40
C ALA A 195 -9.97 -2.39 -16.67
N ALA A 196 -9.89 -1.57 -17.73
CA ALA A 196 -10.95 -0.66 -18.14
C ALA A 196 -12.19 -1.41 -18.66
N GLN A 197 -12.00 -2.53 -19.35
CA GLN A 197 -13.10 -3.40 -19.75
C GLN A 197 -13.79 -3.99 -18.51
N LEU A 198 -13.03 -4.46 -17.52
CA LEU A 198 -13.58 -4.97 -16.26
C LEU A 198 -14.44 -3.91 -15.56
N LYS A 199 -14.00 -2.64 -15.51
CA LYS A 199 -14.80 -1.54 -14.94
C LYS A 199 -16.10 -1.30 -15.71
N ARG A 200 -16.10 -1.42 -17.02
CA ARG A 200 -17.33 -1.27 -17.82
C ARG A 200 -18.32 -2.43 -17.61
N ASP A 201 -17.80 -3.65 -17.46
CA ASP A 201 -18.64 -4.85 -17.34
C ASP A 201 -19.16 -5.06 -15.91
N PHE A 202 -18.48 -4.44 -14.90
CA PHE A 202 -18.88 -4.40 -13.49
C PHE A 202 -18.96 -2.96 -12.99
N PRO A 203 -19.89 -2.13 -13.50
CA PRO A 203 -19.97 -0.70 -13.18
C PRO A 203 -20.28 -0.42 -11.70
N GLU A 204 -20.93 -1.35 -11.02
CA GLU A 204 -21.27 -1.27 -9.60
C GLU A 204 -20.08 -1.48 -8.67
N LEU A 205 -18.98 -2.08 -9.16
CA LEU A 205 -17.79 -2.32 -8.36
C LEU A 205 -16.87 -1.09 -8.34
N GLU A 206 -16.28 -0.85 -7.20
CA GLU A 206 -15.16 0.07 -7.07
C GLU A 206 -13.89 -0.61 -7.59
N ILE A 207 -13.36 -0.11 -8.70
CA ILE A 207 -12.14 -0.64 -9.33
C ILE A 207 -11.01 0.38 -9.18
N VAL A 208 -9.99 0.00 -8.40
CA VAL A 208 -8.76 0.78 -8.21
C VAL A 208 -7.67 0.25 -9.13
N LEU A 209 -7.16 1.10 -10.02
CA LEU A 209 -6.10 0.71 -10.95
C LEU A 209 -4.73 0.74 -10.27
N ASN A 210 -3.94 -0.32 -10.47
CA ASN A 210 -2.55 -0.39 -10.02
C ASN A 210 -1.62 -0.88 -11.15
N GLY A 211 -0.39 -0.41 -11.12
CA GLY A 211 0.68 -0.85 -12.02
C GLY A 211 1.18 0.24 -12.96
N GLY A 212 2.47 0.56 -12.88
CA GLY A 212 3.17 1.43 -13.84
C GLY A 212 2.89 2.94 -13.72
N ILE A 213 1.96 3.38 -12.89
CA ILE A 213 1.61 4.80 -12.70
C ILE A 213 2.75 5.50 -11.94
N LYS A 214 3.19 6.66 -12.45
CA LYS A 214 4.37 7.37 -11.95
C LYS A 214 4.15 8.86 -11.67
N THR A 215 3.11 9.48 -12.23
CA THR A 215 2.86 10.92 -12.06
C THR A 215 1.41 11.20 -11.67
N LEU A 216 1.13 12.38 -11.12
CA LEU A 216 -0.22 12.79 -10.74
C LEU A 216 -1.11 13.06 -11.97
N GLU A 217 -0.51 13.48 -13.10
CA GLU A 217 -1.23 13.63 -14.38
C GLU A 217 -1.73 12.26 -14.83
N GLN A 218 -0.91 11.20 -14.78
CA GLN A 218 -1.36 9.84 -15.07
C GLN A 218 -2.45 9.39 -14.09
N CYS A 219 -2.34 9.74 -12.81
CA CYS A 219 -3.41 9.47 -11.85
C CYS A 219 -4.73 10.13 -12.28
N ALA A 220 -4.69 11.42 -12.63
CA ALA A 220 -5.86 12.17 -13.07
C ALA A 220 -6.47 11.60 -14.36
N GLU A 221 -5.66 11.18 -15.33
CA GLU A 221 -6.11 10.51 -16.55
C GLU A 221 -6.82 9.18 -16.22
N HIS A 222 -6.24 8.33 -15.40
CA HIS A 222 -6.84 7.05 -15.03
C HIS A 222 -8.12 7.21 -14.20
N LEU A 223 -8.21 8.24 -13.39
CA LEU A 223 -9.42 8.56 -12.61
C LEU A 223 -10.62 9.01 -13.46
N GLN A 224 -10.45 9.22 -14.77
CA GLN A 224 -11.59 9.40 -15.69
C GLN A 224 -12.32 8.08 -15.98
N VAL A 225 -11.67 6.94 -15.73
CA VAL A 225 -12.19 5.59 -16.03
C VAL A 225 -12.39 4.78 -14.75
N PHE A 226 -11.46 4.88 -13.81
CA PHE A 226 -11.43 4.08 -12.59
C PHE A 226 -11.85 4.91 -11.37
N ASP A 227 -12.32 4.23 -10.34
CA ASP A 227 -12.76 4.88 -9.10
C ASP A 227 -11.57 5.32 -8.23
N GLY A 228 -10.41 4.70 -8.43
CA GLY A 228 -9.18 5.02 -7.73
C GLY A 228 -7.92 4.55 -8.45
N VAL A 229 -6.79 5.03 -7.95
CA VAL A 229 -5.46 4.66 -8.40
C VAL A 229 -4.58 4.26 -7.22
N MET A 230 -3.71 3.26 -7.43
CA MET A 230 -2.77 2.80 -6.42
C MET A 230 -1.35 2.86 -6.95
N LEU A 231 -0.47 3.61 -6.30
CA LEU A 231 0.94 3.70 -6.61
C LEU A 231 1.75 2.77 -5.72
N GLY A 232 2.74 2.09 -6.31
CA GLY A 232 3.70 1.26 -5.57
C GLY A 232 5.06 1.94 -5.49
N ARG A 233 6.01 1.43 -6.29
CA ARG A 233 7.43 1.82 -6.25
C ARG A 233 7.67 3.33 -6.38
N GLU A 234 6.87 4.02 -7.17
CA GLU A 234 7.01 5.47 -7.32
C GLU A 234 6.73 6.22 -6.01
N ALA A 235 5.69 5.83 -5.27
CA ALA A 235 5.40 6.42 -3.97
C ALA A 235 6.53 6.24 -2.95
N TYR A 236 7.37 5.21 -3.11
CA TYR A 236 8.53 4.96 -2.25
C TYR A 236 9.78 5.68 -2.73
N HIS A 237 10.07 5.65 -4.04
CA HIS A 237 11.28 6.24 -4.61
C HIS A 237 11.20 7.75 -4.79
N ASN A 238 9.99 8.28 -4.95
CA ASN A 238 9.68 9.70 -5.10
C ASN A 238 8.50 10.09 -4.19
N PRO A 239 8.63 9.94 -2.86
CA PRO A 239 7.50 10.13 -1.93
C PRO A 239 6.95 11.55 -1.94
N TYR A 240 7.74 12.56 -2.35
CA TYR A 240 7.27 13.94 -2.38
C TYR A 240 6.11 14.16 -3.36
N LEU A 241 5.89 13.26 -4.31
CA LEU A 241 4.68 13.23 -5.13
C LEU A 241 3.41 13.24 -4.26
N LEU A 242 3.42 12.59 -3.08
CA LEU A 242 2.27 12.54 -2.18
C LEU A 242 1.91 13.92 -1.61
N ALA A 243 2.84 14.86 -1.53
CA ALA A 243 2.59 16.19 -0.98
C ALA A 243 1.51 16.98 -1.78
N GLU A 244 1.38 16.70 -3.08
CA GLU A 244 0.42 17.36 -3.95
C GLU A 244 -0.89 16.56 -4.15
N VAL A 245 -0.94 15.31 -3.68
CA VAL A 245 -2.09 14.41 -3.84
C VAL A 245 -3.36 15.01 -3.26
N ASP A 246 -3.27 15.59 -2.07
CA ASP A 246 -4.44 16.13 -1.37
C ASP A 246 -5.08 17.30 -2.13
N GLN A 247 -4.26 18.17 -2.73
CA GLN A 247 -4.77 19.27 -3.56
C GLN A 247 -5.28 18.78 -4.92
N GLN A 248 -4.47 17.98 -5.63
CA GLN A 248 -4.77 17.63 -7.02
C GLN A 248 -5.87 16.58 -7.15
N LEU A 249 -5.96 15.65 -6.21
CA LEU A 249 -6.88 14.52 -6.33
C LEU A 249 -8.04 14.56 -5.32
N PHE A 250 -7.90 15.24 -4.19
CA PHE A 250 -8.95 15.33 -3.17
C PHE A 250 -9.55 16.74 -3.03
N GLY A 251 -9.03 17.72 -3.79
CA GLY A 251 -9.56 19.09 -3.77
C GLY A 251 -9.27 19.84 -2.47
N SER A 252 -8.26 19.44 -1.72
CA SER A 252 -7.83 20.14 -0.51
C SER A 252 -7.33 21.55 -0.85
N THR A 253 -7.67 22.52 -0.01
CA THR A 253 -7.14 23.89 -0.10
C THR A 253 -5.95 24.14 0.82
N ALA A 254 -5.55 23.13 1.62
CA ALA A 254 -4.39 23.24 2.47
C ALA A 254 -3.11 23.43 1.64
N PRO A 255 -2.14 24.23 2.11
CA PRO A 255 -0.88 24.42 1.40
C PRO A 255 -0.12 23.10 1.29
N VAL A 256 0.60 22.92 0.18
CA VAL A 256 1.49 21.78 -0.01
C VAL A 256 2.67 21.92 0.97
N ILE A 257 2.89 20.87 1.75
CA ILE A 257 4.02 20.81 2.69
C ILE A 257 5.34 20.82 1.91
N SER A 258 6.31 21.62 2.32
CA SER A 258 7.66 21.57 1.73
C SER A 258 8.42 20.33 2.18
N ARG A 259 9.46 19.97 1.44
CA ARG A 259 10.35 18.83 1.77
C ARG A 259 11.02 19.03 3.15
N ALA A 260 11.48 20.26 3.42
CA ALA A 260 12.12 20.61 4.69
C ALA A 260 11.14 20.52 5.86
N GLU A 261 9.92 21.05 5.70
CA GLU A 261 8.86 20.95 6.71
C GLU A 261 8.46 19.49 6.99
N ALA A 262 8.33 18.65 5.95
CA ALA A 262 8.02 17.24 6.14
C ALA A 262 9.10 16.53 6.97
N LEU A 263 10.38 16.82 6.72
CA LEU A 263 11.48 16.27 7.50
C LEU A 263 11.50 16.83 8.94
N ALA A 264 11.21 18.13 9.12
CA ALA A 264 11.10 18.76 10.42
C ALA A 264 9.96 18.16 11.26
N GLN A 265 8.80 17.90 10.64
CA GLN A 265 7.68 17.23 11.32
C GLN A 265 7.97 15.76 11.67
N LEU A 266 8.88 15.10 10.96
CA LEU A 266 9.31 13.74 11.29
C LEU A 266 10.28 13.69 12.48
N ARG A 267 10.98 14.79 12.79
CA ARG A 267 12.01 14.87 13.83
C ARG A 267 11.55 14.40 15.22
N PRO A 268 10.37 14.82 15.75
CA PRO A 268 9.89 14.33 17.04
C PRO A 268 9.66 12.81 17.06
N TYR A 269 9.14 12.24 15.97
CA TYR A 269 8.95 10.79 15.83
C TYR A 269 10.28 10.04 15.88
N ILE A 270 11.31 10.54 15.17
CA ILE A 270 12.68 10.00 15.22
C ILE A 270 13.24 10.10 16.64
N ALA A 271 13.10 11.25 17.30
CA ALA A 271 13.59 11.45 18.67
C ALA A 271 12.96 10.45 19.65
N ALA A 272 11.64 10.23 19.56
CA ALA A 272 10.94 9.23 20.37
C ALA A 272 11.44 7.81 20.10
N HIS A 273 11.68 7.44 18.83
CA HIS A 273 12.23 6.14 18.45
C HIS A 273 13.65 5.92 19.02
N LEU A 274 14.50 6.93 18.95
CA LEU A 274 15.85 6.89 19.54
C LEU A 274 15.82 6.74 21.06
N ALA A 275 14.88 7.42 21.73
CA ALA A 275 14.72 7.34 23.18
C ALA A 275 14.33 5.94 23.67
N THR A 276 13.69 5.13 22.83
CA THR A 276 13.38 3.72 23.10
C THR A 276 14.49 2.74 22.71
N GLY A 277 15.68 3.24 22.33
CA GLY A 277 16.81 2.42 21.89
C GLY A 277 16.73 2.00 20.41
N GLY A 278 15.79 2.53 19.65
CA GLY A 278 15.69 2.29 18.22
C GLY A 278 16.82 2.96 17.45
N ALA A 279 17.16 2.44 16.26
CA ALA A 279 18.19 3.03 15.42
C ALA A 279 17.57 3.95 14.36
N MET A 280 18.16 5.12 14.14
CA MET A 280 17.63 6.14 13.23
C MET A 280 17.48 5.64 11.78
N HIS A 281 18.35 4.74 11.33
CA HIS A 281 18.29 4.20 9.97
C HIS A 281 17.02 3.38 9.70
N HIS A 282 16.33 2.87 10.74
CA HIS A 282 15.04 2.22 10.56
C HIS A 282 14.00 3.15 9.93
N ILE A 283 14.11 4.46 10.24
CA ILE A 283 13.21 5.50 9.73
C ILE A 283 13.81 6.15 8.47
N THR A 284 15.09 6.56 8.53
CA THR A 284 15.69 7.37 7.46
C THR A 284 15.80 6.63 6.12
N ARG A 285 15.86 5.29 6.11
CA ARG A 285 15.82 4.50 4.87
C ARG A 285 14.58 4.79 4.01
N HIS A 286 13.48 5.20 4.62
CA HIS A 286 12.21 5.49 3.93
C HIS A 286 12.12 6.92 3.40
N VAL A 287 12.94 7.84 3.91
CA VAL A 287 12.88 9.25 3.51
C VAL A 287 13.90 9.63 2.45
N LEU A 288 14.76 8.70 2.04
CA LEU A 288 15.85 9.00 1.08
C LEU A 288 15.32 9.52 -0.28
N GLY A 289 14.14 9.07 -0.66
CA GLY A 289 13.44 9.51 -1.87
C GLY A 289 12.95 10.96 -1.80
N LEU A 290 12.83 11.55 -0.60
CA LEU A 290 12.38 12.95 -0.43
C LEU A 290 13.30 13.95 -1.16
N GLY A 291 14.58 13.62 -1.33
CA GLY A 291 15.52 14.42 -2.10
C GLY A 291 15.48 14.19 -3.62
N THR A 292 14.59 13.32 -4.14
CA THR A 292 14.55 13.02 -5.59
C THR A 292 14.21 14.26 -6.40
N GLY A 293 15.00 14.53 -7.44
CA GLY A 293 14.85 15.69 -8.31
C GLY A 293 15.26 17.03 -7.68
N PHE A 294 15.82 17.03 -6.45
CA PHE A 294 16.19 18.26 -5.75
C PHE A 294 17.73 18.48 -5.79
N PRO A 295 18.20 19.74 -5.96
CA PRO A 295 19.63 20.06 -5.84
C PRO A 295 20.16 19.64 -4.48
N GLY A 296 21.31 18.92 -4.44
CA GLY A 296 21.84 18.38 -3.17
C GLY A 296 21.34 16.99 -2.77
N ALA A 297 20.46 16.35 -3.54
CA ALA A 297 19.92 15.01 -3.28
C ALA A 297 20.99 13.94 -2.96
N ARG A 298 22.18 14.01 -3.60
CA ARG A 298 23.28 13.08 -3.33
C ARG A 298 23.79 13.25 -1.89
N ARG A 299 24.01 14.50 -1.45
CA ARG A 299 24.49 14.78 -0.09
C ARG A 299 23.41 14.44 0.94
N PHE A 300 22.18 14.79 0.66
CA PHE A 300 21.03 14.40 1.51
C PHE A 300 21.00 12.88 1.76
N ARG A 301 21.04 12.09 0.70
CA ARG A 301 21.08 10.63 0.83
C ARG A 301 22.30 10.13 1.57
N GLN A 302 23.48 10.70 1.33
CA GLN A 302 24.70 10.33 2.04
C GLN A 302 24.58 10.56 3.54
N LEU A 303 24.08 11.72 3.97
CA LEU A 303 23.86 12.05 5.38
C LEU A 303 22.99 10.99 6.05
N LEU A 304 21.85 10.66 5.44
CA LEU A 304 20.79 9.82 6.06
C LEU A 304 20.98 8.32 5.84
N SER A 305 21.92 7.87 4.99
CA SER A 305 22.15 6.43 4.76
C SER A 305 23.56 5.96 5.11
N VAL A 306 24.55 6.84 5.18
CA VAL A 306 25.95 6.49 5.46
C VAL A 306 26.44 7.17 6.72
N ASP A 307 26.41 8.51 6.75
CA ASP A 307 26.99 9.30 7.84
C ASP A 307 26.24 9.06 9.15
N ILE A 308 24.94 8.74 9.08
CA ILE A 308 24.06 8.46 10.22
C ILE A 308 24.58 7.34 11.13
N HIS A 309 25.27 6.34 10.59
CA HIS A 309 25.80 5.20 11.37
C HIS A 309 27.01 5.56 12.24
N LYS A 310 27.61 6.74 12.00
CA LYS A 310 28.79 7.23 12.71
C LYS A 310 28.54 8.54 13.46
N ALA A 311 27.31 9.05 13.41
CA ALA A 311 26.95 10.32 14.01
C ALA A 311 26.91 10.22 15.53
N ALA A 312 27.63 11.08 16.23
CA ALA A 312 27.52 11.24 17.67
C ALA A 312 26.17 11.86 18.08
N ASP A 313 25.64 12.76 17.21
CA ASP A 313 24.30 13.35 17.35
C ASP A 313 23.51 13.12 16.05
N PRO A 314 22.68 12.06 16.00
CA PRO A 314 21.87 11.76 14.85
C PRO A 314 20.83 12.84 14.52
N LEU A 315 20.30 13.55 15.51
CA LEU A 315 19.30 14.60 15.27
C LEU A 315 19.90 15.85 14.65
N ALA A 316 21.13 16.24 15.06
CA ALA A 316 21.87 17.32 14.39
C ALA A 316 22.14 16.99 12.92
N LEU A 317 22.39 15.72 12.59
CA LEU A 317 22.58 15.28 11.22
C LEU A 317 21.29 15.37 10.40
N LEU A 318 20.14 15.07 11.02
CA LEU A 318 18.83 15.25 10.41
C LEU A 318 18.56 16.73 10.08
N ASP A 319 18.89 17.63 11.02
CA ASP A 319 18.73 19.08 10.84
C ASP A 319 19.61 19.58 9.68
N GLN A 320 20.86 19.08 9.55
CA GLN A 320 21.71 19.36 8.39
C GLN A 320 21.10 18.85 7.08
N ALA A 321 20.48 17.67 7.09
CA ALA A 321 19.82 17.14 5.91
C ALA A 321 18.58 17.99 5.53
N GLY A 322 17.83 18.49 6.53
CA GLY A 322 16.71 19.41 6.33
C GLY A 322 17.13 20.71 5.66
N ALA A 323 18.22 21.33 6.12
CA ALA A 323 18.76 22.55 5.54
C ALA A 323 19.14 22.42 4.06
N LEU A 324 19.50 21.23 3.60
CA LEU A 324 19.73 20.97 2.16
C LEU A 324 18.45 21.01 1.32
N LEU A 325 17.29 20.79 1.95
CA LEU A 325 15.98 20.76 1.29
C LEU A 325 15.25 22.12 1.36
N GLU A 326 15.79 23.08 2.09
CA GLU A 326 15.34 24.47 2.07
C GLU A 326 15.73 25.06 0.71
N GLY A 327 14.74 25.25 -0.19
CA GLY A 327 14.94 25.70 -1.55
C GLY A 327 15.59 27.09 -1.59
N ARG A 328 16.60 27.26 -2.47
CA ARG A 328 17.06 28.57 -2.97
C ARG A 328 16.23 28.99 -4.16
#